data_31d9ef937f6c705c8989a95bfefe7007
#
_entry.id   31d9ef937f6c705c8989a95bfefe7007
#
_cell.length_a   1.000
_cell.length_b   1.000
_cell.length_c   1.000
_cell.angle_alpha   90.00
_cell.angle_beta   90.00
_cell.angle_gamma   90.00
#
_symmetry.space_group_name_H-M   'P 1'
#
loop_
_entity.id
_entity.type
_entity.pdbx_description
1 polymer ?
#
loop_
_entity_poly.entity_id
_entity_poly.type
_entity_poly.pdbx_seq_one_letter_code
_entity_poly.pdbx_strand_id
1 'polypeptide(L)'
;MEIVKEIFRSYDIRGIYEKELTNDLAYLIGRAFATISKGKIIVGHDARTSSNALNTNFIKGALKSGAEIIDIGLCTTPMLYYAREFFKEDYAVMITASHCAKEYNGFKLCDSNGSMYGDKIKDFLNLILSGNFKDGIGHVSTYDLTFDYKKMIINKITLGPRKIKAVVDCGNGTTCYFNPEILKDLGVSVVPLYCEPDASFPNHIPDPAVESNMVALQEKVKEVGASVGIAFDGDGDRIGIVDEKGNLVKTDMFMLIIWKSIYKTCLNKTASFDVKCSEALKESLENLGLNTKFNRTGHSYLKKAVKENNYDFAGEFSGHVCFNDEFYGYDDALYAAGRLLRILSNTNMNVSDYFLDVPTYYSTPENYIEVGEENKDKIVNAVLEYAESKKYEIIDIDGVRIEYGNGFALVRKSNTGPYITVRFEGKTEEERDLHKNEIMNIINEVRND
;
A
#
# COMPACT_ATOMS: atom_id res chain seq x y z
N MET A 1 15.55 28.38 -6.60
CA MET A 1 14.98 27.12 -7.09
C MET A 1 13.46 27.25 -6.98
N GLU A 2 12.76 27.02 -8.06
CA GLU A 2 11.30 26.91 -8.05
C GLU A 2 10.90 25.51 -7.53
N ILE A 3 10.00 25.45 -6.57
CA ILE A 3 9.54 24.19 -5.96
C ILE A 3 8.18 23.85 -6.57
N VAL A 4 8.08 22.70 -7.19
CA VAL A 4 6.82 22.13 -7.69
C VAL A 4 6.01 21.65 -6.48
N LYS A 5 4.95 22.40 -6.11
CA LYS A 5 4.17 22.13 -4.88
C LYS A 5 3.32 20.88 -4.98
N GLU A 6 2.92 20.52 -6.17
CA GLU A 6 2.05 19.40 -6.53
C GLU A 6 2.65 18.03 -6.19
N ILE A 7 3.98 17.96 -6.05
CA ILE A 7 4.66 16.72 -5.60
C ILE A 7 4.46 16.43 -4.11
N PHE A 8 4.07 17.43 -3.31
CA PHE A 8 3.71 17.25 -1.89
C PHE A 8 2.25 16.82 -1.80
N ARG A 9 2.03 15.51 -1.86
CA ARG A 9 0.71 14.89 -1.96
C ARG A 9 0.06 14.69 -0.59
N SER A 10 -1.08 13.99 -0.56
CA SER A 10 -1.84 13.79 0.67
C SER A 10 -1.09 13.00 1.75
N TYR A 11 -0.14 12.11 1.40
CA TYR A 11 0.57 11.24 2.37
C TYR A 11 2.03 10.91 2.00
N ASP A 12 2.57 11.49 0.93
CA ASP A 12 3.96 11.36 0.53
C ASP A 12 4.41 12.57 -0.30
N ILE A 13 5.70 12.61 -0.61
CA ILE A 13 6.28 13.52 -1.60
C ILE A 13 6.65 12.64 -2.79
N ARG A 14 6.16 12.96 -4.00
CA ARG A 14 6.42 12.13 -5.18
C ARG A 14 6.47 12.96 -6.45
N GLY A 15 7.57 12.87 -7.17
CA GLY A 15 7.77 13.62 -8.41
C GLY A 15 8.74 12.95 -9.37
N ILE A 16 8.82 13.49 -10.59
CA ILE A 16 9.77 13.04 -11.61
C ILE A 16 11.16 13.57 -11.24
N TYR A 17 12.12 12.64 -11.10
CA TYR A 17 13.50 12.98 -10.75
C TYR A 17 14.13 13.91 -11.79
N GLU A 18 14.95 14.87 -11.32
CA GLU A 18 15.60 15.95 -12.06
C GLU A 18 14.65 17.00 -12.69
N LYS A 19 13.34 16.77 -12.74
CA LYS A 19 12.36 17.74 -13.22
C LYS A 19 11.60 18.41 -12.07
N GLU A 20 11.02 17.62 -11.20
CA GLU A 20 10.15 18.04 -10.10
C GLU A 20 10.82 17.78 -8.75
N LEU A 21 11.51 16.66 -8.63
CA LEU A 21 12.24 16.22 -7.45
C LEU A 21 13.74 16.20 -7.74
N THR A 22 14.44 17.23 -7.26
CA THR A 22 15.88 17.42 -7.50
C THR A 22 16.71 17.09 -6.27
N ASN A 23 18.04 16.94 -6.44
CA ASN A 23 18.99 16.77 -5.34
C ASN A 23 18.98 17.97 -4.40
N ASP A 24 18.81 19.19 -4.91
CA ASP A 24 18.72 20.40 -4.09
C ASP A 24 17.45 20.42 -3.24
N LEU A 25 16.32 19.96 -3.81
CA LEU A 25 15.09 19.81 -3.05
C LEU A 25 15.22 18.72 -1.98
N ALA A 26 15.88 17.61 -2.27
CA ALA A 26 16.18 16.57 -1.27
C ALA A 26 17.01 17.12 -0.10
N TYR A 27 17.99 17.99 -0.38
CA TYR A 27 18.74 18.69 0.65
C TYR A 27 17.83 19.59 1.53
N LEU A 28 16.91 20.34 0.93
CA LEU A 28 15.97 21.19 1.69
C LEU A 28 14.96 20.34 2.49
N ILE A 29 14.49 19.22 1.94
CA ILE A 29 13.66 18.24 2.66
C ILE A 29 14.42 17.73 3.89
N GLY A 30 15.70 17.40 3.76
CA GLY A 30 16.55 17.00 4.88
C GLY A 30 16.68 18.08 5.95
N ARG A 31 16.92 19.35 5.55
CA ARG A 31 16.93 20.51 6.45
C ARG A 31 15.64 20.65 7.23
N ALA A 32 14.51 20.63 6.52
CA ALA A 32 13.19 20.79 7.11
C ALA A 32 12.85 19.63 8.05
N PHE A 33 13.11 18.38 7.65
CA PHE A 33 12.78 17.23 8.46
C PHE A 33 13.61 17.19 9.76
N ALA A 34 14.88 17.48 9.70
CA ALA A 34 15.73 17.64 10.89
C ALA A 34 15.27 18.78 11.81
N THR A 35 14.68 19.84 11.24
CA THR A 35 14.17 20.98 12.02
C THR A 35 12.99 20.59 12.90
N ILE A 36 12.11 19.70 12.41
CA ILE A 36 10.92 19.24 13.16
C ILE A 36 11.19 18.01 14.02
N SER A 37 12.25 17.25 13.73
CA SER A 37 12.57 16.03 14.46
C SER A 37 13.07 16.31 15.88
N LYS A 38 12.66 15.44 16.83
CA LYS A 38 13.02 15.52 18.26
C LYS A 38 13.91 14.37 18.73
N GLY A 39 14.30 13.47 17.83
CA GLY A 39 15.14 12.30 18.08
C GLY A 39 16.04 12.01 16.90
N LYS A 40 16.60 10.82 16.88
CA LYS A 40 17.36 10.36 15.72
C LYS A 40 16.44 10.13 14.52
N ILE A 41 16.99 10.30 13.33
CA ILE A 41 16.29 10.07 12.08
C ILE A 41 16.82 8.80 11.43
N ILE A 42 15.96 7.81 11.23
CA ILE A 42 16.28 6.64 10.44
C ILE A 42 16.05 6.97 8.97
N VAL A 43 17.02 6.68 8.11
CA VAL A 43 16.93 6.92 6.68
C VAL A 43 17.22 5.65 5.92
N GLY A 44 16.39 5.34 4.93
CA GLY A 44 16.60 4.23 4.02
C GLY A 44 16.11 4.56 2.62
N HIS A 45 16.52 3.77 1.64
CA HIS A 45 16.12 4.02 0.25
C HIS A 45 15.89 2.72 -0.53
N ASP A 46 15.07 2.80 -1.56
CA ASP A 46 14.83 1.72 -2.50
C ASP A 46 15.95 1.56 -3.56
N ALA A 47 15.79 0.60 -4.47
CA ALA A 47 16.76 0.26 -5.50
C ALA A 47 16.68 1.13 -6.78
N ARG A 48 15.88 2.21 -6.79
CA ARG A 48 15.80 3.10 -7.95
C ARG A 48 17.12 3.81 -8.20
N THR A 49 17.44 4.08 -9.47
CA THR A 49 18.71 4.71 -9.86
C THR A 49 18.96 6.05 -9.18
N SER A 50 17.91 6.82 -8.90
CA SER A 50 17.97 8.15 -8.26
C SER A 50 18.02 8.09 -6.74
N SER A 51 17.70 6.97 -6.10
CA SER A 51 17.49 6.90 -4.65
C SER A 51 18.74 7.19 -3.84
N ASN A 52 19.89 6.66 -4.25
CA ASN A 52 21.15 6.93 -3.55
C ASN A 52 21.56 8.41 -3.61
N ALA A 53 21.34 9.09 -4.75
CA ALA A 53 21.64 10.52 -4.88
C ALA A 53 20.72 11.36 -3.98
N LEU A 54 19.42 11.05 -3.96
CA LEU A 54 18.45 11.71 -3.09
C LEU A 54 18.74 11.45 -1.61
N ASN A 55 19.10 10.20 -1.22
CA ASN A 55 19.50 9.83 0.13
C ASN A 55 20.71 10.66 0.59
N THR A 56 21.75 10.69 -0.22
CA THR A 56 22.98 11.45 0.09
C THR A 56 22.67 12.94 0.33
N ASN A 57 21.81 13.55 -0.51
CA ASN A 57 21.51 14.99 -0.37
C ASN A 57 20.54 15.26 0.79
N PHE A 58 19.59 14.38 1.05
CA PHE A 58 18.74 14.44 2.24
C PHE A 58 19.61 14.41 3.51
N ILE A 59 20.52 13.44 3.63
CA ILE A 59 21.42 13.31 4.77
C ILE A 59 22.28 14.57 4.93
N LYS A 60 22.89 15.09 3.86
CA LYS A 60 23.66 16.36 3.92
C LYS A 60 22.82 17.51 4.48
N GLY A 61 21.58 17.66 4.03
CA GLY A 61 20.66 18.67 4.54
C GLY A 61 20.33 18.47 6.01
N ALA A 62 20.00 17.26 6.42
CA ALA A 62 19.67 16.93 7.80
C ALA A 62 20.84 17.15 8.75
N LEU A 63 22.05 16.77 8.36
CA LEU A 63 23.30 17.04 9.14
C LEU A 63 23.57 18.53 9.32
N LYS A 64 23.28 19.35 8.31
CA LYS A 64 23.42 20.83 8.41
C LYS A 64 22.44 21.43 9.40
N SER A 65 21.33 20.76 9.67
CA SER A 65 20.35 21.15 10.71
C SER A 65 20.59 20.46 12.07
N GLY A 66 21.73 19.77 12.25
CA GLY A 66 22.14 19.19 13.52
C GLY A 66 21.51 17.84 13.84
N ALA A 67 21.00 17.10 12.84
CA ALA A 67 20.36 15.80 13.07
C ALA A 67 21.38 14.69 13.40
N GLU A 68 20.98 13.77 14.29
CA GLU A 68 21.61 12.45 14.39
C GLU A 68 20.89 11.48 13.45
N ILE A 69 21.62 10.82 12.57
CA ILE A 69 21.06 9.94 11.54
C ILE A 69 21.57 8.51 11.72
N ILE A 70 20.65 7.56 11.54
CA ILE A 70 20.93 6.15 11.32
C ILE A 70 20.57 5.85 9.86
N ASP A 71 21.57 5.74 8.99
CA ASP A 71 21.37 5.36 7.60
C ASP A 71 21.40 3.84 7.49
N ILE A 72 20.25 3.24 7.16
CA ILE A 72 20.13 1.79 6.95
C ILE A 72 20.33 1.39 5.47
N GLY A 73 20.65 2.36 4.60
CA GLY A 73 20.97 2.14 3.20
C GLY A 73 19.82 1.56 2.38
N LEU A 74 20.16 0.61 1.50
CA LEU A 74 19.18 -0.08 0.66
C LEU A 74 18.25 -0.97 1.51
N CYS A 75 16.96 -0.69 1.46
CA CYS A 75 15.95 -1.43 2.21
C CYS A 75 14.58 -1.38 1.54
N THR A 76 13.67 -2.24 1.96
CA THR A 76 12.24 -2.10 1.66
C THR A 76 11.55 -1.14 2.64
N THR A 77 10.40 -0.61 2.26
CA THR A 77 9.59 0.24 3.16
C THR A 77 9.25 -0.47 4.49
N PRO A 78 8.83 -1.75 4.51
CA PRO A 78 8.66 -2.50 5.77
C PRO A 78 9.92 -2.61 6.63
N MET A 79 11.10 -2.75 6.02
CA MET A 79 12.37 -2.74 6.78
C MET A 79 12.59 -1.40 7.49
N LEU A 80 12.27 -0.28 6.85
CA LEU A 80 12.33 1.03 7.51
C LEU A 80 11.34 1.12 8.68
N TYR A 81 10.12 0.61 8.52
CA TYR A 81 9.16 0.59 9.62
C TYR A 81 9.64 -0.30 10.77
N TYR A 82 10.23 -1.47 10.45
CA TYR A 82 10.86 -2.31 11.47
C TYR A 82 12.05 -1.62 12.16
N ALA A 83 12.85 -0.84 11.44
CA ALA A 83 13.96 -0.10 12.02
C ALA A 83 13.51 0.87 13.13
N ARG A 84 12.30 1.48 12.97
CA ARG A 84 11.72 2.33 14.01
C ARG A 84 11.45 1.56 15.30
N GLU A 85 10.90 0.36 15.19
CA GLU A 85 10.66 -0.54 16.32
C GLU A 85 11.97 -1.05 16.94
N PHE A 86 12.94 -1.39 16.09
CA PHE A 86 14.23 -1.94 16.50
C PHE A 86 15.10 -0.91 17.27
N PHE A 87 15.19 0.30 16.74
CA PHE A 87 15.97 1.39 17.36
C PHE A 87 15.15 2.19 18.38
N LYS A 88 13.84 2.00 18.44
CA LYS A 88 12.88 2.77 19.26
C LYS A 88 12.96 4.28 18.93
N GLU A 89 12.98 4.60 17.66
CA GLU A 89 13.02 5.96 17.14
C GLU A 89 11.77 6.27 16.35
N ASP A 90 11.24 7.47 16.55
CA ASP A 90 9.98 7.91 15.96
C ASP A 90 10.13 8.42 14.53
N TYR A 91 11.25 9.06 14.22
CA TYR A 91 11.45 9.77 12.97
C TYR A 91 12.15 8.89 11.95
N ALA A 92 11.54 8.73 10.79
CA ALA A 92 12.11 7.93 9.71
C ALA A 92 11.73 8.47 8.33
N VAL A 93 12.60 8.21 7.36
CA VAL A 93 12.40 8.64 5.97
C VAL A 93 12.75 7.51 5.03
N MET A 94 11.78 7.10 4.21
CA MET A 94 12.00 6.19 3.11
C MET A 94 12.04 6.94 1.79
N ILE A 95 13.13 6.79 1.06
CA ILE A 95 13.29 7.36 -0.28
C ILE A 95 12.85 6.32 -1.29
N THR A 96 11.67 6.52 -1.86
CA THR A 96 11.03 5.57 -2.78
C THR A 96 9.90 6.24 -3.56
N ALA A 97 9.56 5.68 -4.72
CA ALA A 97 8.30 5.95 -5.40
C ALA A 97 7.42 4.69 -5.52
N SER A 98 7.71 3.65 -4.70
CA SER A 98 6.91 2.41 -4.63
C SER A 98 6.67 1.81 -6.03
N HIS A 99 5.43 1.73 -6.45
CA HIS A 99 4.94 1.16 -7.71
C HIS A 99 4.95 2.11 -8.92
N CYS A 100 5.53 3.31 -8.81
CA CYS A 100 5.57 4.24 -9.95
C CYS A 100 6.61 3.84 -11.00
N ALA A 101 6.46 4.38 -12.21
CA ALA A 101 7.42 4.24 -13.29
C ALA A 101 8.84 4.69 -12.86
N LYS A 102 9.85 4.25 -13.60
CA LYS A 102 11.28 4.41 -13.23
C LYS A 102 11.75 5.85 -13.05
N GLU A 103 11.10 6.79 -13.74
CA GLU A 103 11.42 8.22 -13.69
C GLU A 103 11.03 8.90 -12.39
N TYR A 104 10.12 8.28 -11.62
CA TYR A 104 9.63 8.83 -10.36
C TYR A 104 10.52 8.44 -9.19
N ASN A 105 10.57 9.33 -8.20
CA ASN A 105 11.04 9.03 -6.86
C ASN A 105 10.27 9.87 -5.83
N GLY A 106 10.55 9.69 -4.53
CA GLY A 106 9.79 10.37 -3.51
C GLY A 106 10.31 10.14 -2.10
N PHE A 107 9.54 10.65 -1.13
CA PHE A 107 9.83 10.52 0.30
C PHE A 107 8.56 10.12 1.05
N LYS A 108 8.60 9.00 1.76
CA LYS A 108 7.62 8.65 2.80
C LYS A 108 8.21 9.11 4.14
N LEU A 109 7.51 9.97 4.85
CA LEU A 109 7.98 10.59 6.08
C LEU A 109 7.21 10.02 7.28
N CYS A 110 7.92 9.69 8.35
CA CYS A 110 7.35 9.24 9.61
C CYS A 110 7.77 10.14 10.77
N ASP A 111 6.81 10.50 11.63
CA ASP A 111 7.03 11.21 12.88
C ASP A 111 6.57 10.38 14.10
N SER A 112 6.49 10.98 15.28
CA SER A 112 6.05 10.32 16.52
C SER A 112 4.63 9.74 16.47
N ASN A 113 3.81 10.16 15.50
CA ASN A 113 2.45 9.64 15.32
C ASN A 113 2.36 8.57 14.20
N GLY A 114 3.48 8.22 13.57
CA GLY A 114 3.55 7.31 12.44
C GLY A 114 3.78 8.02 11.12
N SER A 115 3.21 7.53 10.02
CA SER A 115 3.36 8.18 8.71
C SER A 115 2.75 9.58 8.70
N MET A 116 3.46 10.55 8.14
CA MET A 116 2.95 11.93 7.95
C MET A 116 1.96 11.96 6.79
N TYR A 117 0.86 12.70 6.96
CA TYR A 117 -0.16 12.88 5.92
C TYR A 117 -0.99 14.16 6.15
N GLY A 118 -1.78 14.55 5.15
CA GLY A 118 -2.73 15.67 5.21
C GLY A 118 -2.04 17.00 5.50
N ASP A 119 -2.53 17.71 6.51
CA ASP A 119 -2.03 19.05 6.87
C ASP A 119 -0.56 19.02 7.31
N LYS A 120 -0.07 17.90 7.88
CA LYS A 120 1.35 17.78 8.21
C LYS A 120 2.27 17.89 6.99
N ILE A 121 1.86 17.35 5.84
CA ILE A 121 2.63 17.49 4.57
C ILE A 121 2.57 18.93 4.07
N LYS A 122 1.41 19.63 4.22
CA LYS A 122 1.29 21.04 3.86
C LYS A 122 2.15 21.94 4.74
N ASP A 123 2.12 21.70 6.06
CA ASP A 123 2.95 22.45 7.02
C ASP A 123 4.44 22.22 6.77
N PHE A 124 4.80 20.98 6.39
CA PHE A 124 6.16 20.62 6.01
C PHE A 124 6.61 21.35 4.73
N LEU A 125 5.75 21.44 3.71
CA LEU A 125 6.00 22.27 2.53
C LEU A 125 6.17 23.75 2.89
N ASN A 126 5.30 24.30 3.75
CA ASN A 126 5.40 25.68 4.20
C ASN A 126 6.73 25.95 4.92
N LEU A 127 7.23 25.01 5.72
CA LEU A 127 8.53 25.11 6.36
C LEU A 127 9.65 25.14 5.31
N ILE A 128 9.60 24.30 4.28
CA ILE A 128 10.59 24.31 3.19
C ILE A 128 10.58 25.64 2.45
N LEU A 129 9.39 26.17 2.13
CA LEU A 129 9.24 27.45 1.42
C LEU A 129 9.71 28.64 2.24
N SER A 130 9.56 28.59 3.56
CA SER A 130 10.01 29.65 4.45
C SER A 130 11.53 29.72 4.62
N GLY A 131 12.23 28.59 4.41
CA GLY A 131 13.66 28.46 4.66
C GLY A 131 14.08 28.57 6.14
N ASN A 132 13.13 28.57 7.07
CA ASN A 132 13.36 28.72 8.51
C ASN A 132 13.85 27.41 9.15
N PHE A 133 15.03 26.99 8.77
CA PHE A 133 15.64 25.76 9.27
C PHE A 133 16.54 26.02 10.48
N LYS A 134 16.60 25.02 11.38
CA LYS A 134 17.66 25.01 12.40
C LYS A 134 19.02 24.87 11.73
N ASP A 135 20.05 25.45 12.34
CA ASP A 135 21.44 25.21 12.01
C ASP A 135 22.09 24.39 13.12
N GLY A 136 23.00 23.50 12.73
CA GLY A 136 23.71 22.65 13.68
C GLY A 136 24.75 21.78 12.97
N ILE A 137 25.46 20.99 13.77
CA ILE A 137 26.38 19.98 13.29
C ILE A 137 25.79 18.62 13.69
N GLY A 138 25.37 17.85 12.69
CA GLY A 138 24.82 16.53 12.89
C GLY A 138 25.85 15.42 12.66
N HIS A 139 25.45 14.19 12.96
CA HIS A 139 26.26 13.00 12.78
C HIS A 139 25.44 11.91 12.06
N VAL A 140 26.10 11.09 11.25
CA VAL A 140 25.49 9.93 10.60
C VAL A 140 26.25 8.67 11.02
N SER A 141 25.51 7.63 11.34
CA SER A 141 25.97 6.25 11.48
C SER A 141 25.26 5.36 10.47
N THR A 142 25.90 4.28 10.06
CA THR A 142 25.31 3.29 9.14
C THR A 142 25.02 2.00 9.89
N TYR A 143 23.94 1.33 9.48
CA TYR A 143 23.56 0.04 10.05
C TYR A 143 22.91 -0.86 8.98
N ASP A 144 23.42 -2.08 8.81
CA ASP A 144 22.78 -3.09 7.96
C ASP A 144 21.73 -3.85 8.76
N LEU A 145 20.47 -3.56 8.50
CA LEU A 145 19.31 -4.15 9.19
C LEU A 145 18.89 -5.50 8.62
N THR A 146 19.47 -5.96 7.53
CA THR A 146 19.05 -7.14 6.77
C THR A 146 18.93 -8.39 7.64
N PHE A 147 19.96 -8.64 8.46
CA PHE A 147 19.97 -9.82 9.34
C PHE A 147 18.87 -9.74 10.41
N ASP A 148 18.71 -8.59 11.06
CA ASP A 148 17.74 -8.43 12.15
C ASP A 148 16.29 -8.49 11.64
N TYR A 149 16.02 -7.88 10.48
CA TYR A 149 14.71 -7.97 9.83
C TYR A 149 14.38 -9.42 9.41
N LYS A 150 15.31 -10.11 8.75
CA LYS A 150 15.18 -11.53 8.38
C LYS A 150 14.90 -12.39 9.62
N LYS A 151 15.67 -12.20 10.68
CA LYS A 151 15.50 -12.92 11.95
C LYS A 151 14.13 -12.64 12.58
N MET A 152 13.66 -11.39 12.52
CA MET A 152 12.34 -11.01 13.01
C MET A 152 11.24 -11.74 12.24
N ILE A 153 11.27 -11.74 10.90
CA ILE A 153 10.30 -12.45 10.06
C ILE A 153 10.29 -13.96 10.38
N ILE A 154 11.46 -14.59 10.41
CA ILE A 154 11.59 -16.03 10.68
C ILE A 154 11.05 -16.38 12.08
N ASN A 155 11.30 -15.55 13.08
CA ASN A 155 10.79 -15.79 14.43
C ASN A 155 9.27 -15.63 14.55
N LYS A 156 8.66 -14.82 13.71
CA LYS A 156 7.21 -14.58 13.73
C LYS A 156 6.41 -15.55 12.86
N ILE A 157 7.04 -16.18 11.88
CA ILE A 157 6.38 -17.09 10.94
C ILE A 157 6.93 -18.51 11.11
N THR A 158 6.08 -19.41 11.59
CA THR A 158 6.38 -20.85 11.63
C THR A 158 5.47 -21.57 10.64
N LEU A 159 6.04 -22.20 9.64
CA LEU A 159 5.28 -22.97 8.66
C LEU A 159 4.89 -24.36 9.22
N GLY A 160 3.76 -24.87 8.73
CA GLY A 160 3.27 -26.21 9.01
C GLY A 160 3.99 -27.30 8.20
N PRO A 161 3.53 -28.57 8.32
CA PRO A 161 4.19 -29.72 7.71
C PRO A 161 4.04 -29.80 6.18
N ARG A 162 3.00 -29.18 5.59
CA ARG A 162 2.78 -29.20 4.13
C ARG A 162 3.84 -28.34 3.45
N LYS A 163 4.58 -28.93 2.50
CA LYS A 163 5.55 -28.19 1.69
C LYS A 163 4.82 -27.33 0.67
N ILE A 164 5.14 -26.06 0.65
CA ILE A 164 4.56 -25.08 -0.26
C ILE A 164 5.58 -24.72 -1.34
N LYS A 165 5.17 -24.84 -2.61
CA LYS A 165 5.88 -24.26 -3.76
C LYS A 165 5.20 -22.95 -4.12
N ALA A 166 5.94 -21.85 -4.11
CA ALA A 166 5.45 -20.53 -4.48
C ALA A 166 6.24 -19.93 -5.64
N VAL A 167 5.55 -19.37 -6.63
CA VAL A 167 6.18 -18.46 -7.58
C VAL A 167 6.22 -17.08 -6.93
N VAL A 168 7.39 -16.47 -6.93
CA VAL A 168 7.62 -15.16 -6.30
C VAL A 168 8.03 -14.16 -7.37
N ASP A 169 7.21 -13.15 -7.57
CA ASP A 169 7.43 -12.06 -8.49
C ASP A 169 7.85 -10.80 -7.71
N CYS A 170 9.06 -10.32 -7.95
CA CYS A 170 9.59 -9.10 -7.33
C CYS A 170 9.54 -7.88 -8.27
N GLY A 171 9.01 -8.01 -9.50
CA GLY A 171 8.92 -6.95 -10.48
C GLY A 171 10.25 -6.20 -10.73
N ASN A 172 11.40 -6.88 -10.60
CA ASN A 172 12.74 -6.30 -10.66
C ASN A 172 13.01 -5.19 -9.62
N GLY A 173 12.15 -5.03 -8.61
CA GLY A 173 12.22 -4.00 -7.59
C GLY A 173 13.16 -4.30 -6.43
N THR A 174 13.04 -3.53 -5.35
CA THR A 174 13.88 -3.64 -4.16
C THR A 174 13.73 -4.96 -3.42
N THR A 175 12.56 -5.57 -3.51
CA THR A 175 12.24 -6.86 -2.88
C THR A 175 13.10 -8.01 -3.40
N CYS A 176 13.70 -7.88 -4.61
CA CYS A 176 14.64 -8.85 -5.17
C CYS A 176 15.81 -9.17 -4.23
N TYR A 177 16.27 -8.18 -3.47
CA TYR A 177 17.43 -8.32 -2.59
C TYR A 177 17.14 -9.12 -1.31
N PHE A 178 15.86 -9.23 -0.92
CA PHE A 178 15.51 -9.73 0.41
C PHE A 178 14.48 -10.87 0.37
N ASN A 179 13.35 -10.66 -0.30
CA ASN A 179 12.17 -11.50 -0.14
C ASN A 179 12.34 -12.96 -0.59
N PRO A 180 12.95 -13.26 -1.76
CA PRO A 180 13.13 -14.64 -2.20
C PRO A 180 14.00 -15.48 -1.25
N GLU A 181 15.06 -14.85 -0.69
CA GLU A 181 15.95 -15.54 0.25
C GLU A 181 15.25 -15.81 1.57
N ILE A 182 14.56 -14.80 2.14
CA ILE A 182 13.85 -14.95 3.41
C ILE A 182 12.75 -16.00 3.31
N LEU A 183 12.02 -16.06 2.18
CA LEU A 183 11.01 -17.09 1.94
C LEU A 183 11.62 -18.50 1.84
N LYS A 184 12.80 -18.66 1.20
CA LYS A 184 13.55 -19.94 1.17
C LYS A 184 13.94 -20.35 2.59
N ASP A 185 14.43 -19.43 3.40
CA ASP A 185 14.84 -19.72 4.78
C ASP A 185 13.65 -20.06 5.70
N LEU A 186 12.45 -19.57 5.39
CA LEU A 186 11.22 -20.05 6.00
C LEU A 186 10.85 -21.49 5.61
N GLY A 187 11.51 -22.07 4.59
CA GLY A 187 11.26 -23.43 4.11
C GLY A 187 10.32 -23.53 2.91
N VAL A 188 10.07 -22.41 2.21
CA VAL A 188 9.27 -22.37 0.99
C VAL A 188 10.09 -22.80 -0.21
N SER A 189 9.52 -23.64 -1.10
CA SER A 189 10.10 -23.93 -2.40
C SER A 189 9.83 -22.78 -3.37
N VAL A 190 10.73 -21.79 -3.42
CA VAL A 190 10.60 -20.58 -4.21
C VAL A 190 10.99 -20.81 -5.67
N VAL A 191 10.08 -20.48 -6.59
CA VAL A 191 10.35 -20.32 -8.02
C VAL A 191 10.42 -18.82 -8.31
N PRO A 192 11.60 -18.25 -8.59
CA PRO A 192 11.73 -16.81 -8.81
C PRO A 192 11.17 -16.38 -10.16
N LEU A 193 10.48 -15.25 -10.18
CA LEU A 193 10.03 -14.54 -11.37
C LEU A 193 10.43 -13.07 -11.23
N TYR A 194 11.18 -12.54 -12.19
CA TYR A 194 11.66 -11.14 -12.18
C TYR A 194 12.34 -10.72 -10.85
N CYS A 195 13.11 -11.64 -10.27
CA CYS A 195 13.83 -11.45 -9.01
C CYS A 195 15.28 -10.96 -9.19
N GLU A 196 15.69 -10.62 -10.40
CA GLU A 196 16.96 -9.93 -10.65
C GLU A 196 16.71 -8.41 -10.58
N PRO A 197 17.41 -7.67 -9.70
CA PRO A 197 17.17 -6.24 -9.55
C PRO A 197 17.48 -5.45 -10.82
N ASP A 198 16.53 -4.69 -11.32
CA ASP A 198 16.72 -3.78 -12.45
C ASP A 198 15.79 -2.57 -12.32
N ALA A 199 16.35 -1.42 -11.98
CA ALA A 199 15.60 -0.19 -11.77
C ALA A 199 14.94 0.39 -13.04
N SER A 200 15.16 -0.22 -14.20
CA SER A 200 14.42 0.11 -15.44
C SER A 200 13.06 -0.57 -15.54
N PHE A 201 12.78 -1.59 -14.67
CA PHE A 201 11.56 -2.39 -14.66
C PHE A 201 11.22 -2.99 -16.03
N PRO A 202 12.12 -3.80 -16.64
CA PRO A 202 12.02 -4.18 -18.06
C PRO A 202 10.84 -5.13 -18.35
N ASN A 203 10.29 -5.81 -17.35
CA ASN A 203 9.23 -6.80 -17.55
C ASN A 203 7.83 -6.19 -17.33
N HIS A 204 7.62 -5.51 -16.23
CA HIS A 204 6.42 -4.75 -15.91
C HIS A 204 6.72 -3.74 -14.80
N ILE A 205 5.89 -2.71 -14.67
CA ILE A 205 5.93 -1.83 -13.49
C ILE A 205 5.57 -2.68 -12.26
N PRO A 206 6.35 -2.61 -11.16
CA PRO A 206 6.11 -3.45 -9.97
C PRO A 206 4.89 -2.95 -9.17
N ASP A 207 3.70 -3.14 -9.74
CA ASP A 207 2.40 -2.83 -9.13
C ASP A 207 1.47 -4.03 -9.26
N PRO A 208 1.31 -4.83 -8.19
CA PRO A 208 0.44 -6.01 -8.20
C PRO A 208 -1.06 -5.68 -8.20
N ALA A 209 -1.45 -4.41 -8.01
CA ALA A 209 -2.84 -4.00 -8.13
C ALA A 209 -3.30 -3.87 -9.60
N VAL A 210 -2.39 -3.86 -10.54
CA VAL A 210 -2.66 -3.78 -11.98
C VAL A 210 -2.70 -5.19 -12.57
N GLU A 211 -3.87 -5.64 -13.02
CA GLU A 211 -4.08 -7.02 -13.48
C GLU A 211 -3.13 -7.44 -14.61
N SER A 212 -2.81 -6.52 -15.54
CA SER A 212 -1.88 -6.82 -16.64
C SER A 212 -0.45 -7.13 -16.17
N ASN A 213 -0.03 -6.63 -15.01
CA ASN A 213 1.28 -6.93 -14.42
C ASN A 213 1.33 -8.33 -13.80
N MET A 214 0.18 -8.95 -13.54
CA MET A 214 0.08 -10.25 -12.90
C MET A 214 0.04 -11.42 -13.89
N VAL A 215 -0.11 -11.16 -15.20
CA VAL A 215 -0.30 -12.21 -16.22
C VAL A 215 0.86 -13.21 -16.24
N ALA A 216 2.10 -12.74 -16.22
CA ALA A 216 3.27 -13.62 -16.22
C ALA A 216 3.33 -14.51 -14.96
N LEU A 217 2.92 -13.97 -13.80
CA LEU A 217 2.82 -14.74 -12.57
C LEU A 217 1.74 -15.82 -12.67
N GLN A 218 0.56 -15.49 -13.23
CA GLN A 218 -0.54 -16.44 -13.45
C GLN A 218 -0.12 -17.61 -14.35
N GLU A 219 0.57 -17.31 -15.44
CA GLU A 219 1.08 -18.31 -16.37
C GLU A 219 2.15 -19.20 -15.70
N LYS A 220 3.08 -18.57 -14.97
CA LYS A 220 4.17 -19.29 -14.31
C LYS A 220 3.67 -20.22 -13.20
N VAL A 221 2.66 -19.82 -12.43
CA VAL A 221 2.01 -20.67 -11.42
C VAL A 221 1.48 -21.95 -12.05
N LYS A 222 0.75 -21.83 -13.18
CA LYS A 222 0.22 -22.99 -13.94
C LYS A 222 1.33 -23.85 -14.52
N GLU A 223 2.33 -23.22 -15.14
CA GLU A 223 3.46 -23.92 -15.76
C GLU A 223 4.19 -24.85 -14.79
N VAL A 224 4.48 -24.34 -13.58
CA VAL A 224 5.28 -25.08 -12.61
C VAL A 224 4.46 -25.88 -11.59
N GLY A 225 3.12 -25.77 -11.65
CA GLY A 225 2.23 -26.39 -10.66
C GLY A 225 2.52 -25.90 -9.25
N ALA A 226 2.61 -24.57 -9.07
CA ALA A 226 2.83 -23.98 -7.76
C ALA A 226 1.54 -23.96 -6.93
N SER A 227 1.69 -23.96 -5.61
CA SER A 227 0.57 -23.85 -4.66
C SER A 227 -0.01 -22.44 -4.61
N VAL A 228 0.81 -21.44 -4.97
CA VAL A 228 0.47 -20.01 -4.92
C VAL A 228 1.48 -19.20 -5.71
N GLY A 229 1.02 -18.10 -6.31
CA GLY A 229 1.85 -17.01 -6.81
C GLY A 229 1.78 -15.82 -5.87
N ILE A 230 2.91 -15.17 -5.62
CA ILE A 230 3.04 -14.02 -4.74
C ILE A 230 3.80 -12.93 -5.49
N ALA A 231 3.19 -11.75 -5.63
CA ALA A 231 3.83 -10.57 -6.20
C ALA A 231 4.02 -9.51 -5.14
N PHE A 232 5.11 -8.76 -5.25
CA PHE A 232 5.44 -7.62 -4.41
C PHE A 232 5.53 -6.35 -5.26
N ASP A 233 5.18 -5.20 -4.69
CA ASP A 233 5.46 -3.94 -5.34
C ASP A 233 6.92 -3.49 -5.16
N GLY A 234 7.27 -2.36 -5.77
CA GLY A 234 8.68 -1.95 -5.89
C GLY A 234 9.42 -1.75 -4.58
N ASP A 235 8.75 -1.35 -3.51
CA ASP A 235 9.32 -1.12 -2.18
C ASP A 235 8.79 -2.08 -1.09
N GLY A 236 7.94 -3.06 -1.47
CA GLY A 236 7.60 -4.23 -0.66
C GLY A 236 6.52 -4.00 0.40
N ASP A 237 5.69 -2.97 0.28
CA ASP A 237 4.59 -2.73 1.20
C ASP A 237 3.21 -3.15 0.65
N ARG A 238 3.15 -3.67 -0.61
CA ARG A 238 1.94 -4.25 -1.22
C ARG A 238 2.16 -5.67 -1.70
N ILE A 239 1.11 -6.48 -1.56
CA ILE A 239 1.08 -7.88 -1.98
C ILE A 239 -0.01 -8.13 -3.02
N GLY A 240 0.31 -8.96 -4.02
CA GLY A 240 -0.63 -9.56 -4.96
C GLY A 240 -0.56 -11.07 -4.89
N ILE A 241 -1.69 -11.74 -5.07
CA ILE A 241 -1.81 -13.20 -4.93
C ILE A 241 -2.43 -13.81 -6.19
N VAL A 242 -1.91 -14.97 -6.57
CA VAL A 242 -2.45 -15.86 -7.60
C VAL A 242 -2.69 -17.22 -6.99
N ASP A 243 -3.86 -17.80 -7.22
CA ASP A 243 -4.21 -19.13 -6.72
C ASP A 243 -3.47 -20.24 -7.51
N GLU A 244 -3.58 -21.49 -7.05
CA GLU A 244 -2.95 -22.66 -7.66
C GLU A 244 -3.48 -22.98 -9.08
N LYS A 245 -4.60 -22.38 -9.49
CA LYS A 245 -5.20 -22.51 -10.83
C LYS A 245 -4.74 -21.40 -11.78
N GLY A 246 -3.94 -20.44 -11.25
CA GLY A 246 -3.48 -19.28 -11.97
C GLY A 246 -4.52 -18.16 -12.07
N ASN A 247 -5.52 -18.13 -11.20
CA ASN A 247 -6.45 -17.01 -11.13
C ASN A 247 -5.91 -15.92 -10.20
N LEU A 248 -6.12 -14.68 -10.59
CA LEU A 248 -5.82 -13.54 -9.73
C LEU A 248 -6.77 -13.53 -8.51
N VAL A 249 -6.20 -13.46 -7.32
CA VAL A 249 -6.93 -13.27 -6.07
C VAL A 249 -6.89 -11.78 -5.72
N LYS A 250 -8.02 -11.11 -5.83
CA LYS A 250 -8.13 -9.70 -5.44
C LYS A 250 -7.77 -9.52 -3.97
N THR A 251 -7.24 -8.37 -3.58
CA THR A 251 -6.74 -8.17 -2.21
C THR A 251 -7.83 -8.29 -1.15
N ASP A 252 -9.05 -7.89 -1.45
CA ASP A 252 -10.20 -8.11 -0.57
C ASP A 252 -10.46 -9.61 -0.31
N MET A 253 -10.28 -10.47 -1.31
CA MET A 253 -10.37 -11.92 -1.14
C MET A 253 -9.15 -12.48 -0.38
N PHE A 254 -7.96 -11.94 -0.59
CA PHE A 254 -6.80 -12.26 0.26
C PHE A 254 -7.07 -11.90 1.73
N MET A 255 -7.63 -10.72 1.99
CA MET A 255 -8.05 -10.33 3.34
C MET A 255 -9.04 -11.32 3.96
N LEU A 256 -9.98 -11.85 3.17
CA LEU A 256 -10.91 -12.86 3.66
C LEU A 256 -10.22 -14.15 4.10
N ILE A 257 -9.17 -14.63 3.38
CA ILE A 257 -8.37 -15.79 3.80
C ILE A 257 -7.77 -15.53 5.19
N ILE A 258 -7.18 -14.36 5.37
CA ILE A 258 -6.57 -13.99 6.67
C ILE A 258 -7.65 -13.97 7.76
N TRP A 259 -8.78 -13.30 7.55
CA TRP A 259 -9.87 -13.25 8.53
C TRP A 259 -10.44 -14.62 8.86
N LYS A 260 -10.63 -15.50 7.87
CA LYS A 260 -11.04 -16.91 8.09
C LYS A 260 -10.05 -17.66 8.99
N SER A 261 -8.78 -17.25 9.03
CA SER A 261 -7.77 -17.88 9.90
C SER A 261 -7.76 -17.33 11.33
N ILE A 262 -8.14 -16.06 11.53
CA ILE A 262 -8.00 -15.39 12.85
C ILE A 262 -9.33 -15.05 13.54
N TYR A 263 -10.48 -15.09 12.87
CA TYR A 263 -11.75 -14.58 13.39
C TYR A 263 -12.17 -15.21 14.75
N LYS A 264 -11.73 -16.45 15.04
CA LYS A 264 -12.00 -17.12 16.32
C LYS A 264 -11.11 -16.61 17.45
N THR A 265 -9.91 -16.20 17.15
CA THR A 265 -8.87 -15.83 18.12
C THR A 265 -8.60 -14.33 18.20
N CYS A 266 -9.04 -13.54 17.21
CA CYS A 266 -8.86 -12.09 17.22
C CYS A 266 -9.52 -11.45 18.44
N LEU A 267 -8.85 -10.47 19.03
CA LEU A 267 -9.33 -9.73 20.20
C LEU A 267 -10.38 -8.69 19.81
N ASN A 268 -10.13 -7.98 18.72
CA ASN A 268 -11.07 -7.02 18.15
C ASN A 268 -11.88 -7.68 17.03
N LYS A 269 -13.19 -7.78 17.24
CA LYS A 269 -14.12 -8.38 16.27
C LYS A 269 -14.50 -7.46 15.11
N THR A 270 -13.74 -6.42 14.87
CA THR A 270 -13.97 -5.46 13.76
C THR A 270 -12.98 -5.68 12.65
N ALA A 271 -13.49 -6.09 11.48
CA ALA A 271 -12.74 -6.14 10.24
C ALA A 271 -12.80 -4.79 9.54
N SER A 272 -11.66 -4.16 9.34
CA SER A 272 -11.57 -2.84 8.71
C SER A 272 -10.89 -2.92 7.35
N PHE A 273 -11.48 -2.25 6.35
CA PHE A 273 -10.99 -2.23 4.97
C PHE A 273 -11.42 -0.96 4.25
N ASP A 274 -10.77 -0.63 3.12
CA ASP A 274 -11.06 0.62 2.42
C ASP A 274 -12.38 0.55 1.61
N VAL A 275 -12.88 1.73 1.26
CA VAL A 275 -14.18 1.90 0.54
C VAL A 275 -14.22 1.22 -0.83
N LYS A 276 -13.10 0.76 -1.36
CA LYS A 276 -13.02 0.09 -2.66
C LYS A 276 -13.32 -1.40 -2.60
N CYS A 277 -13.30 -2.00 -1.41
CA CYS A 277 -13.51 -3.44 -1.23
C CYS A 277 -14.94 -3.86 -1.60
N SER A 278 -15.06 -5.11 -2.05
CA SER A 278 -16.31 -5.73 -2.51
C SER A 278 -17.29 -5.98 -1.36
N GLU A 279 -18.59 -5.93 -1.69
CA GLU A 279 -19.66 -6.42 -0.80
C GLU A 279 -19.49 -7.91 -0.48
N ALA A 280 -18.88 -8.69 -1.38
CA ALA A 280 -18.56 -10.09 -1.10
C ALA A 280 -17.67 -10.26 0.13
N LEU A 281 -16.69 -9.36 0.33
CA LEU A 281 -15.88 -9.35 1.54
C LEU A 281 -16.71 -9.02 2.77
N LYS A 282 -17.48 -7.93 2.73
CA LYS A 282 -18.32 -7.46 3.84
C LYS A 282 -19.30 -8.55 4.27
N GLU A 283 -20.10 -9.07 3.33
CA GLU A 283 -21.08 -10.12 3.59
C GLU A 283 -20.43 -11.39 4.18
N SER A 284 -19.28 -11.82 3.63
CA SER A 284 -18.54 -12.98 4.15
C SER A 284 -18.02 -12.76 5.57
N LEU A 285 -17.55 -11.58 5.91
CA LEU A 285 -17.04 -11.25 7.23
C LEU A 285 -18.18 -11.16 8.27
N GLU A 286 -19.30 -10.58 7.90
CA GLU A 286 -20.51 -10.52 8.73
C GLU A 286 -21.08 -11.92 9.00
N ASN A 287 -21.05 -12.82 8.02
CA ASN A 287 -21.40 -14.23 8.18
C ASN A 287 -20.45 -14.99 9.14
N LEU A 288 -19.21 -14.53 9.31
CA LEU A 288 -18.26 -15.03 10.32
C LEU A 288 -18.51 -14.44 11.72
N GLY A 289 -19.48 -13.53 11.86
CA GLY A 289 -19.79 -12.84 13.11
C GLY A 289 -18.86 -11.69 13.43
N LEU A 290 -18.21 -11.11 12.43
CA LEU A 290 -17.38 -9.92 12.57
C LEU A 290 -18.19 -8.65 12.29
N ASN A 291 -17.85 -7.56 12.98
CA ASN A 291 -18.30 -6.23 12.57
C ASN A 291 -17.45 -5.75 11.41
N THR A 292 -18.04 -5.07 10.45
CA THR A 292 -17.32 -4.49 9.31
C THR A 292 -17.24 -2.98 9.43
N LYS A 293 -16.12 -2.39 9.01
CA LYS A 293 -15.93 -0.95 9.02
C LYS A 293 -15.11 -0.50 7.82
N PHE A 294 -15.68 0.38 7.03
CA PHE A 294 -14.97 1.05 5.96
C PHE A 294 -13.95 2.07 6.47
N ASN A 295 -12.82 2.15 5.79
CA ASN A 295 -11.79 3.15 6.00
C ASN A 295 -11.59 4.00 4.74
N ARG A 296 -11.03 5.18 4.96
CA ARG A 296 -10.48 6.00 3.89
C ARG A 296 -9.28 5.32 3.25
N THR A 297 -9.18 5.38 1.91
CA THR A 297 -8.03 4.84 1.16
C THR A 297 -6.76 5.64 1.43
N GLY A 298 -5.66 4.92 1.65
CA GLY A 298 -4.31 5.44 1.85
C GLY A 298 -3.62 4.78 3.04
N HIS A 299 -2.47 4.15 2.77
CA HIS A 299 -1.72 3.34 3.74
C HIS A 299 -1.43 4.07 5.07
N SER A 300 -1.28 5.40 5.05
CA SER A 300 -1.08 6.20 6.26
C SER A 300 -2.34 6.27 7.13
N TYR A 301 -3.52 6.37 6.50
CA TYR A 301 -4.82 6.33 7.20
C TYR A 301 -5.10 4.93 7.74
N LEU A 302 -4.75 3.90 6.98
CA LEU A 302 -4.90 2.51 7.40
C LEU A 302 -4.09 2.21 8.67
N LYS A 303 -2.77 2.53 8.67
CA LYS A 303 -1.90 2.36 9.84
C LYS A 303 -2.39 3.12 11.06
N LYS A 304 -2.86 4.34 10.86
CA LYS A 304 -3.49 5.13 11.93
C LYS A 304 -4.72 4.44 12.48
N ALA A 305 -5.64 4.01 11.61
CA ALA A 305 -6.87 3.34 12.03
C ALA A 305 -6.59 2.05 12.81
N VAL A 306 -5.61 1.25 12.36
CA VAL A 306 -5.18 0.03 13.06
C VAL A 306 -4.70 0.36 14.48
N LYS A 307 -3.84 1.36 14.63
CA LYS A 307 -3.27 1.76 15.93
C LYS A 307 -4.33 2.36 16.87
N GLU A 308 -5.14 3.30 16.38
CA GLU A 308 -6.12 4.02 17.21
C GLU A 308 -7.31 3.15 17.66
N ASN A 309 -7.72 2.21 16.81
CA ASN A 309 -8.85 1.33 17.10
C ASN A 309 -8.42 -0.07 17.57
N ASN A 310 -7.12 -0.31 17.63
CA ASN A 310 -6.55 -1.62 17.99
C ASN A 310 -7.15 -2.78 17.17
N TYR A 311 -7.25 -2.59 15.84
CA TYR A 311 -7.70 -3.65 14.94
C TYR A 311 -6.61 -4.73 14.84
N ASP A 312 -7.00 -6.01 14.92
CA ASP A 312 -6.06 -7.13 14.80
C ASP A 312 -5.49 -7.25 13.38
N PHE A 313 -6.31 -6.95 12.38
CA PHE A 313 -5.95 -6.94 10.96
C PHE A 313 -6.82 -5.96 10.19
N ALA A 314 -6.22 -5.26 9.25
CA ALA A 314 -6.93 -4.39 8.31
C ALA A 314 -6.19 -4.31 6.97
N GLY A 315 -6.90 -3.91 5.90
CA GLY A 315 -6.26 -3.81 4.59
C GLY A 315 -6.96 -2.89 3.61
N GLU A 316 -6.33 -2.71 2.46
CA GLU A 316 -6.81 -1.92 1.34
C GLU A 316 -6.88 -2.77 0.07
N PHE A 317 -7.80 -2.44 -0.80
CA PHE A 317 -7.94 -3.09 -2.11
C PHE A 317 -6.65 -3.02 -2.95
N SER A 318 -5.82 -2.01 -2.71
CA SER A 318 -4.55 -1.77 -3.41
C SER A 318 -3.39 -2.70 -3.01
N GLY A 319 -3.57 -3.59 -2.04
CA GLY A 319 -2.53 -4.54 -1.62
C GLY A 319 -1.85 -4.23 -0.29
N HIS A 320 -2.07 -3.05 0.31
CA HIS A 320 -1.59 -2.74 1.65
C HIS A 320 -2.39 -3.51 2.69
N VAL A 321 -1.72 -4.27 3.54
CA VAL A 321 -2.35 -4.98 4.67
C VAL A 321 -1.52 -4.85 5.93
N CYS A 322 -2.18 -4.57 7.04
CA CYS A 322 -1.56 -4.33 8.34
C CYS A 322 -2.02 -5.40 9.34
N PHE A 323 -1.08 -6.07 9.97
CA PHE A 323 -1.31 -7.03 11.03
C PHE A 323 -0.91 -6.41 12.38
N ASN A 324 -1.77 -6.52 13.37
CA ASN A 324 -1.51 -6.04 14.72
C ASN A 324 -1.82 -7.11 15.80
N ASP A 325 -2.28 -8.29 15.36
CA ASP A 325 -2.48 -9.45 16.23
C ASP A 325 -1.14 -10.04 16.72
N GLU A 326 -0.21 -10.28 15.79
CA GLU A 326 1.11 -10.86 16.07
C GLU A 326 2.25 -10.01 15.48
N PHE A 327 1.95 -8.80 14.96
CA PHE A 327 2.89 -7.93 14.31
C PHE A 327 2.79 -6.49 14.85
N TYR A 328 3.38 -5.50 14.18
CA TYR A 328 3.55 -4.14 14.69
C TYR A 328 2.55 -3.13 14.14
N GLY A 329 1.53 -3.57 13.38
CA GLY A 329 0.45 -2.72 12.87
C GLY A 329 0.82 -1.87 11.64
N TYR A 330 1.94 -2.15 10.96
CA TYR A 330 2.27 -1.53 9.69
C TYR A 330 2.14 -2.53 8.51
N ASP A 331 2.14 -2.00 7.31
CA ASP A 331 2.04 -2.75 6.06
C ASP A 331 3.39 -3.40 5.69
N ASP A 332 3.40 -4.73 5.61
CA ASP A 332 4.57 -5.56 5.27
C ASP A 332 4.14 -6.71 4.39
N ALA A 333 4.44 -6.62 3.09
CA ALA A 333 4.01 -7.62 2.12
C ALA A 333 4.73 -8.96 2.31
N LEU A 334 5.97 -8.97 2.78
CA LEU A 334 6.69 -10.22 3.07
C LEU A 334 6.10 -10.93 4.29
N TYR A 335 5.77 -10.19 5.35
CA TYR A 335 5.06 -10.74 6.50
C TYR A 335 3.68 -11.27 6.10
N ALA A 336 2.93 -10.53 5.27
CA ALA A 336 1.64 -10.95 4.74
C ALA A 336 1.75 -12.25 3.92
N ALA A 337 2.77 -12.37 3.07
CA ALA A 337 3.09 -13.61 2.36
C ALA A 337 3.37 -14.76 3.35
N GLY A 338 4.18 -14.52 4.37
CA GLY A 338 4.46 -15.47 5.44
C GLY A 338 3.20 -15.95 6.15
N ARG A 339 2.25 -15.05 6.46
CA ARG A 339 0.96 -15.39 7.06
C ARG A 339 0.12 -16.31 6.15
N LEU A 340 0.03 -16.01 4.86
CA LEU A 340 -0.64 -16.88 3.89
C LEU A 340 0.02 -18.25 3.81
N LEU A 341 1.34 -18.29 3.69
CA LEU A 341 2.11 -19.53 3.60
C LEU A 341 1.97 -20.38 4.88
N ARG A 342 1.91 -19.74 6.06
CA ARG A 342 1.59 -20.39 7.33
C ARG A 342 0.20 -21.03 7.31
N ILE A 343 -0.80 -20.33 6.79
CA ILE A 343 -2.16 -20.86 6.65
C ILE A 343 -2.14 -22.08 5.72
N LEU A 344 -1.60 -21.94 4.52
CA LEU A 344 -1.59 -23.02 3.52
C LEU A 344 -0.79 -24.24 3.97
N SER A 345 0.33 -24.04 4.69
CA SER A 345 1.18 -25.14 5.16
C SER A 345 0.57 -25.94 6.33
N ASN A 346 -0.39 -25.36 7.05
CA ASN A 346 -1.10 -26.02 8.16
C ASN A 346 -2.44 -26.65 7.75
N THR A 347 -2.82 -26.57 6.47
CA THR A 347 -4.08 -27.11 5.95
C THR A 347 -3.84 -27.90 4.67
N ASN A 348 -4.81 -28.73 4.27
CA ASN A 348 -4.85 -29.36 2.97
C ASN A 348 -5.57 -28.51 1.90
N MET A 349 -6.11 -27.35 2.29
CA MET A 349 -6.81 -26.44 1.39
C MET A 349 -5.83 -25.75 0.46
N ASN A 350 -6.25 -25.53 -0.77
CA ASN A 350 -5.60 -24.62 -1.71
C ASN A 350 -6.17 -23.22 -1.55
N VAL A 351 -5.57 -22.24 -2.21
CA VAL A 351 -6.04 -20.85 -2.15
C VAL A 351 -7.48 -20.72 -2.64
N SER A 352 -7.81 -21.37 -3.77
CA SER A 352 -9.16 -21.30 -4.35
C SER A 352 -10.26 -21.94 -3.48
N ASP A 353 -9.90 -22.86 -2.58
CA ASP A 353 -10.88 -23.53 -1.71
C ASP A 353 -11.48 -22.58 -0.66
N TYR A 354 -10.78 -21.48 -0.34
CA TYR A 354 -11.27 -20.45 0.61
C TYR A 354 -12.44 -19.62 0.06
N PHE A 355 -12.76 -19.75 -1.23
CA PHE A 355 -13.77 -18.93 -1.90
C PHE A 355 -15.04 -19.70 -2.27
N LEU A 356 -15.15 -20.99 -1.91
CA LEU A 356 -16.28 -21.85 -2.27
C LEU A 356 -17.61 -21.40 -1.66
N ASP A 357 -17.58 -20.71 -0.54
CA ASP A 357 -18.74 -20.19 0.21
C ASP A 357 -18.91 -18.67 0.07
N VAL A 358 -18.11 -18.02 -0.78
CA VAL A 358 -18.17 -16.57 -0.98
C VAL A 358 -19.29 -16.21 -1.95
N PRO A 359 -20.15 -15.22 -1.61
CA PRO A 359 -21.18 -14.77 -2.51
C PRO A 359 -20.58 -14.15 -3.79
N THR A 360 -21.22 -14.41 -4.92
CA THR A 360 -20.78 -13.89 -6.20
C THR A 360 -21.24 -12.46 -6.38
N TYR A 361 -20.28 -11.59 -6.72
CA TYR A 361 -20.50 -10.21 -7.14
C TYR A 361 -19.69 -9.92 -8.40
N TYR A 362 -20.26 -9.14 -9.30
CA TYR A 362 -19.65 -8.72 -10.55
C TYR A 362 -19.22 -7.26 -10.42
N SER A 363 -17.93 -7.00 -10.46
CA SER A 363 -17.40 -5.64 -10.31
C SER A 363 -16.62 -5.18 -11.53
N THR A 364 -16.66 -3.87 -11.80
CA THR A 364 -15.73 -3.25 -12.75
C THR A 364 -14.32 -3.19 -12.13
N PRO A 365 -13.26 -3.11 -12.93
CA PRO A 365 -11.99 -2.59 -12.46
C PRO A 365 -12.15 -1.19 -11.86
N GLU A 366 -11.17 -0.73 -11.07
CA GLU A 366 -11.08 0.68 -10.71
C GLU A 366 -10.72 1.48 -11.97
N ASN A 367 -11.58 2.41 -12.38
CA ASN A 367 -11.39 3.21 -13.57
C ASN A 367 -11.07 4.65 -13.18
N TYR A 368 -10.14 5.26 -13.92
CA TYR A 368 -9.71 6.63 -13.76
C TYR A 368 -10.35 7.48 -14.86
N ILE A 369 -11.04 8.55 -14.48
CA ILE A 369 -11.68 9.49 -15.41
C ILE A 369 -11.02 10.85 -15.22
N GLU A 370 -10.35 11.34 -16.27
CA GLU A 370 -9.75 12.66 -16.25
C GLU A 370 -10.85 13.74 -16.29
N VAL A 371 -10.84 14.64 -15.31
CA VAL A 371 -11.89 15.68 -15.16
C VAL A 371 -11.32 17.07 -14.87
N GLY A 372 -10.00 17.19 -14.69
CA GLY A 372 -9.37 18.41 -14.18
C GLY A 372 -9.50 18.56 -12.66
N GLU A 373 -8.59 19.31 -12.05
CA GLU A 373 -8.59 19.53 -10.58
C GLU A 373 -9.84 20.26 -10.10
N GLU A 374 -10.31 21.24 -10.86
CA GLU A 374 -11.45 22.11 -10.55
C GLU A 374 -12.79 21.39 -10.58
N ASN A 375 -12.91 20.28 -11.32
CA ASN A 375 -14.16 19.56 -11.49
C ASN A 375 -14.32 18.37 -10.53
N LYS A 376 -13.23 17.92 -9.90
CA LYS A 376 -13.28 16.76 -8.98
C LYS A 376 -14.30 16.95 -7.86
N ASP A 377 -14.28 18.13 -7.20
CA ASP A 377 -15.20 18.43 -6.11
C ASP A 377 -16.63 18.58 -6.62
N LYS A 378 -16.84 19.23 -7.75
CA LYS A 378 -18.18 19.42 -8.35
C LYS A 378 -18.85 18.07 -8.66
N ILE A 379 -18.10 17.15 -9.28
CA ILE A 379 -18.63 15.84 -9.65
C ILE A 379 -18.97 15.01 -8.40
N VAL A 380 -18.05 14.92 -7.43
CA VAL A 380 -18.29 14.16 -6.20
C VAL A 380 -19.50 14.72 -5.43
N ASN A 381 -19.63 16.07 -5.33
CA ASN A 381 -20.77 16.69 -4.69
C ASN A 381 -22.08 16.43 -5.45
N ALA A 382 -22.10 16.51 -6.78
CA ALA A 382 -23.29 16.22 -7.56
C ALA A 382 -23.78 14.77 -7.38
N VAL A 383 -22.84 13.81 -7.30
CA VAL A 383 -23.19 12.40 -7.01
C VAL A 383 -23.71 12.26 -5.58
N LEU A 384 -23.16 12.98 -4.61
CA LEU A 384 -23.64 12.99 -3.23
C LEU A 384 -25.07 13.54 -3.15
N GLU A 385 -25.33 14.72 -3.71
CA GLU A 385 -26.67 15.33 -3.75
C GLU A 385 -27.70 14.43 -4.45
N TYR A 386 -27.29 13.79 -5.52
CA TYR A 386 -28.15 12.80 -6.19
C TYR A 386 -28.51 11.63 -5.28
N ALA A 387 -27.51 11.02 -4.64
CA ALA A 387 -27.71 9.89 -3.73
C ALA A 387 -28.62 10.25 -2.54
N GLU A 388 -28.43 11.44 -1.97
CA GLU A 388 -29.30 11.97 -0.91
C GLU A 388 -30.73 12.16 -1.39
N SER A 389 -30.93 12.71 -2.61
CA SER A 389 -32.26 12.92 -3.20
C SER A 389 -33.03 11.62 -3.39
N LYS A 390 -32.31 10.53 -3.66
CA LYS A 390 -32.86 9.17 -3.80
C LYS A 390 -33.00 8.44 -2.46
N LYS A 391 -32.45 9.00 -1.38
CA LYS A 391 -32.40 8.39 -0.04
C LYS A 391 -31.66 7.05 -0.03
N TYR A 392 -30.61 6.94 -0.83
CA TYR A 392 -29.72 5.80 -0.80
C TYR A 392 -28.90 5.78 0.49
N GLU A 393 -28.46 4.62 0.93
CA GLU A 393 -27.44 4.50 1.97
C GLU A 393 -26.09 4.95 1.41
N ILE A 394 -25.38 5.85 2.14
CA ILE A 394 -24.18 6.51 1.66
C ILE A 394 -23.04 6.32 2.67
N ILE A 395 -21.85 6.02 2.15
CA ILE A 395 -20.59 6.06 2.90
C ILE A 395 -19.72 7.15 2.25
N ASP A 396 -19.50 8.23 2.97
CA ASP A 396 -18.85 9.48 2.49
C ASP A 396 -17.44 9.73 3.06
N ILE A 397 -16.84 8.74 3.69
CA ILE A 397 -15.52 8.85 4.34
C ILE A 397 -14.36 9.08 3.36
N ASP A 398 -14.53 8.68 2.07
CA ASP A 398 -13.55 8.90 1.00
C ASP A 398 -14.26 8.95 -0.37
N GLY A 399 -14.81 10.10 -0.70
CA GLY A 399 -15.72 10.26 -1.83
C GLY A 399 -17.15 9.85 -1.49
N VAL A 400 -17.87 9.29 -2.45
CA VAL A 400 -19.26 8.84 -2.29
C VAL A 400 -19.34 7.38 -2.70
N ARG A 401 -19.62 6.50 -1.75
CA ARG A 401 -20.00 5.12 -1.98
C ARG A 401 -21.48 4.96 -1.69
N ILE A 402 -22.24 4.62 -2.70
CA ILE A 402 -23.70 4.38 -2.63
C ILE A 402 -23.91 2.88 -2.49
N GLU A 403 -24.60 2.47 -1.43
CA GLU A 403 -24.97 1.08 -1.18
C GLU A 403 -26.39 0.82 -1.74
N TYR A 404 -26.50 -0.10 -2.70
CA TYR A 404 -27.79 -0.49 -3.29
C TYR A 404 -28.40 -1.73 -2.64
N GLY A 405 -27.71 -2.37 -1.69
CA GLY A 405 -28.09 -3.63 -1.08
C GLY A 405 -27.83 -4.88 -1.94
N ASN A 406 -27.65 -4.70 -3.24
CA ASN A 406 -27.23 -5.74 -4.20
C ASN A 406 -25.91 -5.40 -4.90
N GLY A 407 -25.18 -4.42 -4.41
CA GLY A 407 -23.92 -3.91 -4.93
C GLY A 407 -23.71 -2.46 -4.54
N PHE A 408 -22.72 -1.81 -5.16
CA PHE A 408 -22.40 -0.42 -4.87
C PHE A 408 -21.95 0.35 -6.12
N ALA A 409 -21.99 1.68 -6.01
CA ALA A 409 -21.29 2.61 -6.88
C ALA A 409 -20.35 3.48 -6.05
N LEU A 410 -19.09 3.58 -6.44
CA LEU A 410 -18.08 4.41 -5.80
C LEU A 410 -17.57 5.48 -6.75
N VAL A 411 -17.59 6.73 -6.31
CA VAL A 411 -16.96 7.88 -6.98
C VAL A 411 -16.10 8.63 -5.96
N ARG A 412 -14.81 8.75 -6.21
CA ARG A 412 -13.89 9.43 -5.30
C ARG A 412 -12.86 10.27 -6.04
N LYS A 413 -12.34 11.28 -5.38
CA LYS A 413 -11.25 12.11 -5.90
C LYS A 413 -9.95 11.32 -5.88
N SER A 414 -9.17 11.36 -6.96
CA SER A 414 -7.80 10.87 -6.94
C SER A 414 -6.93 11.78 -6.06
N ASN A 415 -6.08 11.17 -5.24
CA ASN A 415 -5.05 11.87 -4.48
C ASN A 415 -3.77 12.11 -5.28
N THR A 416 -3.68 11.56 -6.49
CA THR A 416 -2.43 11.48 -7.27
C THR A 416 -2.49 12.20 -8.61
N GLY A 417 -3.63 12.76 -9.00
CA GLY A 417 -3.77 13.46 -10.29
C GLY A 417 -5.15 14.05 -10.51
N PRO A 418 -5.37 14.70 -11.67
CA PRO A 418 -6.58 15.41 -12.03
C PRO A 418 -7.73 14.46 -12.43
N TYR A 419 -7.90 13.39 -11.69
CA TYR A 419 -8.83 12.30 -11.96
C TYR A 419 -9.85 12.13 -10.84
N ILE A 420 -11.02 11.61 -11.19
CA ILE A 420 -11.85 10.84 -10.26
C ILE A 420 -11.62 9.35 -10.51
N THR A 421 -11.79 8.54 -9.48
CA THR A 421 -11.82 7.09 -9.59
C THR A 421 -13.24 6.59 -9.39
N VAL A 422 -13.66 5.63 -10.22
CA VAL A 422 -14.98 5.03 -10.15
C VAL A 422 -14.88 3.52 -10.13
N ARG A 423 -15.74 2.88 -9.34
CA ARG A 423 -15.91 1.43 -9.30
C ARG A 423 -17.38 1.08 -9.08
N PHE A 424 -17.85 0.04 -9.75
CA PHE A 424 -19.24 -0.40 -9.70
C PHE A 424 -19.30 -1.88 -9.44
N GLU A 425 -20.29 -2.33 -8.68
CA GLU A 425 -20.51 -3.73 -8.35
C GLU A 425 -22.00 -4.05 -8.30
N GLY A 426 -22.38 -5.29 -8.63
CA GLY A 426 -23.73 -5.82 -8.53
C GLY A 426 -23.73 -7.33 -8.33
N LYS A 427 -24.81 -7.92 -7.81
CA LYS A 427 -25.01 -9.39 -7.72
C LYS A 427 -25.11 -10.03 -9.09
N THR A 428 -25.51 -9.29 -10.12
CA THR A 428 -25.49 -9.68 -11.53
C THR A 428 -24.75 -8.64 -12.36
N GLU A 429 -24.40 -9.00 -13.59
CA GLU A 429 -23.77 -8.05 -14.52
C GLU A 429 -24.72 -6.91 -14.90
N GLU A 430 -26.01 -7.23 -15.03
CA GLU A 430 -27.05 -6.26 -15.32
C GLU A 430 -27.20 -5.23 -14.20
N GLU A 431 -27.21 -5.67 -12.94
CA GLU A 431 -27.28 -4.78 -11.78
C GLU A 431 -26.04 -3.86 -11.71
N ARG A 432 -24.83 -4.43 -11.87
CA ARG A 432 -23.59 -3.63 -11.96
C ARG A 432 -23.67 -2.56 -13.05
N ASP A 433 -24.18 -2.92 -14.24
CA ASP A 433 -24.26 -2.00 -15.37
C ASP A 433 -25.36 -0.95 -15.17
N LEU A 434 -26.46 -1.28 -14.47
CA LEU A 434 -27.46 -0.31 -14.03
C LEU A 434 -26.85 0.73 -13.09
N HIS A 435 -26.16 0.30 -12.03
CA HIS A 435 -25.47 1.18 -11.07
C HIS A 435 -24.45 2.08 -11.78
N LYS A 436 -23.67 1.49 -12.71
CA LYS A 436 -22.70 2.23 -13.53
C LYS A 436 -23.38 3.29 -14.38
N ASN A 437 -24.42 2.93 -15.15
CA ASN A 437 -25.06 3.85 -16.07
C ASN A 437 -25.72 5.01 -15.32
N GLU A 438 -26.36 4.74 -14.20
CA GLU A 438 -26.98 5.75 -13.34
C GLU A 438 -25.97 6.84 -12.93
N ILE A 439 -24.84 6.43 -12.39
CA ILE A 439 -23.84 7.38 -11.87
C ILE A 439 -23.02 8.01 -12.99
N MET A 440 -22.71 7.27 -14.05
CA MET A 440 -21.99 7.82 -15.21
C MET A 440 -22.78 8.91 -15.94
N ASN A 441 -24.10 8.85 -15.95
CA ASN A 441 -24.94 9.91 -16.51
C ASN A 441 -24.73 11.22 -15.73
N ILE A 442 -24.75 11.18 -14.40
CA ILE A 442 -24.50 12.36 -13.55
C ILE A 442 -23.12 12.94 -13.78
N ILE A 443 -22.08 12.06 -13.81
CA ILE A 443 -20.70 12.48 -14.08
C ILE A 443 -20.61 13.19 -15.44
N ASN A 444 -21.26 12.65 -16.47
CA ASN A 444 -21.21 13.21 -17.82
C ASN A 444 -21.99 14.53 -17.93
N GLU A 445 -23.10 14.69 -17.23
CA GLU A 445 -23.85 15.96 -17.16
C GLU A 445 -22.94 17.05 -16.61
N VAL A 446 -22.34 16.83 -15.43
CA VAL A 446 -21.45 17.84 -14.79
C VAL A 446 -20.19 18.13 -15.61
N ARG A 447 -19.70 17.19 -16.42
CA ARG A 447 -18.52 17.41 -17.29
C ARG A 447 -18.84 18.26 -18.53
N ASN A 448 -20.10 18.25 -18.97
CA ASN A 448 -20.53 18.96 -20.19
C ASN A 448 -21.02 20.38 -19.87
N ASP A 449 -21.27 20.72 -18.61
CA ASP A 449 -21.58 22.05 -18.11
C ASP A 449 -20.29 22.85 -17.78
#